data_eb03d2bcba44b7d77fb791c21be3eced
#
_entry.id   eb03d2bcba44b7d77fb791c21be3eced
#
_cell.length_a   1.000
_cell.length_b   1.000
_cell.length_c   1.000
_cell.angle_alpha   90.00
_cell.angle_beta   90.00
_cell.angle_gamma   90.00
#
_symmetry.space_group_name_H-M   'P 1'
#
loop_
_entity.id
_entity.type
_entity.pdbx_description
1 polymer ?
#
loop_
_entity_poly.entity_id
_entity_poly.type
_entity_poly.pdbx_seq_one_letter_code
_entity_poly.pdbx_strand_id
1 'polypeptide(L)'
;MKRLFGILAVCMLICALIPASFAEDSIRGYEKGNGYVYVHLGTYPTDRDGTRQPVLWRVLGLENETNEALLLTEYIIDIQQVIFCDNAKDSDARNFRLISDYGESDLNVWLNETMLPDIMGDDPIINAVVEKQYGRLYPLTDEQHLNTEYGFSATRWQRQKSRMCPATEYAKHHKLYEDYGSDNPYLFVDAKGNSSYWSATIKDPVDVKLSLVGVNGHLSFGVYTRVNVGVRPALVLDMSKCVIVSGTGTKSDPFILEYTGTY
;
A
#
# COMPACT_ATOMS: atom_id res chain seq x y z
N MET A 1 -44.91 -21.14 51.68
CA MET A 1 -43.72 -20.32 51.61
C MET A 1 -42.67 -21.09 50.80
N LYS A 2 -42.51 -20.82 49.47
CA LYS A 2 -41.53 -21.46 48.61
C LYS A 2 -40.45 -20.41 48.31
N ARG A 3 -39.21 -20.64 48.72
CA ARG A 3 -38.07 -19.78 48.45
C ARG A 3 -37.56 -20.10 47.05
N LEU A 4 -37.60 -19.11 46.16
CA LEU A 4 -36.98 -19.10 44.84
C LEU A 4 -35.50 -18.79 45.01
N PHE A 5 -34.62 -19.73 44.69
CA PHE A 5 -33.18 -19.47 44.54
C PHE A 5 -32.93 -19.01 43.09
N GLY A 6 -32.58 -17.74 42.94
CA GLY A 6 -32.09 -17.20 41.67
C GLY A 6 -30.63 -17.56 41.49
N ILE A 7 -30.32 -18.35 40.45
CA ILE A 7 -28.95 -18.61 40.02
C ILE A 7 -28.54 -17.45 39.12
N LEU A 8 -27.62 -16.62 39.62
CA LEU A 8 -26.98 -15.57 38.86
C LEU A 8 -25.86 -16.22 38.04
N ALA A 9 -26.09 -16.45 36.75
CA ALA A 9 -25.06 -16.90 35.82
C ALA A 9 -24.13 -15.71 35.49
N VAL A 10 -22.98 -15.68 36.12
CA VAL A 10 -21.87 -14.77 35.74
C VAL A 10 -21.25 -15.34 34.50
N CYS A 11 -21.59 -14.79 33.32
CA CYS A 11 -20.82 -14.99 32.10
C CYS A 11 -19.50 -14.26 32.26
N MET A 12 -18.43 -14.95 32.69
CA MET A 12 -17.05 -14.48 32.52
C MET A 12 -16.75 -14.53 31.05
N LEU A 13 -16.68 -13.37 30.43
CA LEU A 13 -16.09 -13.18 29.11
C LEU A 13 -14.58 -13.39 29.28
N ILE A 14 -14.11 -14.61 29.03
CA ILE A 14 -12.68 -14.89 28.93
C ILE A 14 -12.26 -14.33 27.59
N CYS A 15 -11.81 -13.06 27.54
CA CYS A 15 -10.95 -12.57 26.50
C CYS A 15 -9.66 -13.37 26.61
N ALA A 16 -9.53 -14.42 25.82
CA ALA A 16 -8.26 -15.11 25.63
C ALA A 16 -7.31 -14.11 24.96
N LEU A 17 -6.49 -13.45 25.78
CA LEU A 17 -5.31 -12.75 25.28
C LEU A 17 -4.46 -13.82 24.62
N ILE A 18 -4.38 -13.82 23.31
CA ILE A 18 -3.41 -14.60 22.56
C ILE A 18 -2.05 -14.04 22.99
N PRO A 19 -1.15 -14.86 23.59
CA PRO A 19 0.14 -14.34 24.03
C PRO A 19 0.92 -13.79 22.81
N ALA A 20 1.64 -12.70 23.00
CA ALA A 20 2.40 -12.01 21.95
C ALA A 20 3.35 -12.94 21.15
N SER A 21 3.80 -14.05 21.73
CA SER A 21 4.59 -15.08 21.05
C SER A 21 3.87 -15.79 19.89
N PHE A 22 2.54 -15.77 19.82
CA PHE A 22 1.80 -16.33 18.69
C PHE A 22 1.70 -15.36 17.50
N ALA A 23 1.97 -14.08 17.70
CA ALA A 23 1.90 -13.09 16.64
C ALA A 23 3.11 -13.17 15.69
N GLU A 24 4.31 -13.39 16.23
CA GLU A 24 5.55 -13.48 15.44
C GLU A 24 5.52 -14.67 14.45
N ASP A 25 5.01 -15.84 14.87
CA ASP A 25 4.91 -17.02 13.99
C ASP A 25 3.76 -16.95 12.97
N SER A 26 2.83 -16.00 13.14
CA SER A 26 1.63 -15.89 12.30
C SER A 26 1.79 -14.91 11.15
N ILE A 27 2.55 -13.82 11.34
CA ILE A 27 2.89 -12.88 10.28
C ILE A 27 4.16 -13.38 9.58
N ARG A 28 4.01 -13.74 8.32
CA ARG A 28 5.11 -14.21 7.47
C ARG A 28 5.02 -13.61 6.09
N GLY A 29 6.14 -13.55 5.39
CA GLY A 29 6.20 -13.14 4.01
C GLY A 29 5.55 -14.15 3.05
N TYR A 30 5.70 -13.89 1.76
CA TYR A 30 5.22 -14.80 0.72
C TYR A 30 5.88 -16.18 0.85
N GLU A 31 5.08 -17.23 0.72
CA GLU A 31 5.55 -18.61 0.63
C GLU A 31 5.02 -19.29 -0.62
N LYS A 32 5.92 -19.91 -1.37
CA LYS A 32 5.53 -20.68 -2.56
C LYS A 32 4.66 -21.86 -2.17
N GLY A 33 3.42 -21.85 -2.65
CA GLY A 33 2.42 -22.89 -2.34
C GLY A 33 1.38 -22.44 -1.31
N ASN A 34 1.75 -21.59 -0.34
CA ASN A 34 0.86 -21.07 0.69
C ASN A 34 0.37 -19.62 0.40
N GLY A 35 1.10 -18.89 -0.48
CA GLY A 35 0.74 -17.52 -0.87
C GLY A 35 1.11 -16.48 0.18
N TYR A 36 0.28 -15.42 0.26
CA TYR A 36 0.50 -14.29 1.15
C TYR A 36 -0.34 -14.40 2.43
N VAL A 37 0.19 -13.81 3.49
CA VAL A 37 -0.60 -13.40 4.65
C VAL A 37 -1.15 -11.99 4.37
N TYR A 38 -2.35 -11.72 4.88
CA TYR A 38 -3.03 -10.45 4.70
C TYR A 38 -3.33 -9.78 6.02
N VAL A 39 -3.25 -8.45 6.03
CA VAL A 39 -3.63 -7.61 7.17
C VAL A 39 -4.58 -6.50 6.72
N HIS A 40 -5.48 -6.07 7.58
CA HIS A 40 -6.19 -4.80 7.45
C HIS A 40 -5.47 -3.74 8.27
N LEU A 41 -5.14 -2.62 7.62
CA LEU A 41 -4.45 -1.49 8.25
C LEU A 41 -4.97 -0.19 7.66
N GLY A 42 -5.51 0.69 8.53
CA GLY A 42 -6.12 1.94 8.13
C GLY A 42 -7.37 1.78 7.27
N THR A 43 -7.91 2.88 6.80
CA THR A 43 -9.09 2.92 5.90
C THR A 43 -8.85 3.87 4.74
N TYR A 44 -9.45 3.58 3.57
CA TYR A 44 -9.39 4.48 2.40
C TYR A 44 -10.66 4.36 1.57
N PRO A 45 -11.04 5.35 0.77
CA PRO A 45 -12.16 5.24 -0.16
C PRO A 45 -11.98 4.05 -1.11
N THR A 46 -13.02 3.24 -1.30
CA THR A 46 -12.96 2.05 -2.16
C THR A 46 -14.01 2.01 -3.24
N ASP A 47 -15.17 2.62 -3.02
CA ASP A 47 -16.24 2.70 -4.00
C ASP A 47 -16.33 4.08 -4.66
N ARG A 48 -17.21 4.17 -5.66
CA ARG A 48 -17.40 5.41 -6.44
C ARG A 48 -17.89 6.58 -5.60
N ASP A 49 -18.61 6.32 -4.53
CA ASP A 49 -19.21 7.33 -3.65
C ASP A 49 -18.23 7.77 -2.54
N GLY A 50 -17.02 7.19 -2.53
CA GLY A 50 -15.98 7.52 -1.56
C GLY A 50 -16.19 6.86 -0.19
N THR A 51 -17.00 5.79 -0.11
CA THR A 51 -17.17 5.02 1.14
C THR A 51 -15.83 4.41 1.54
N ARG A 52 -15.41 4.68 2.76
CA ARG A 52 -14.15 4.17 3.29
C ARG A 52 -14.32 2.74 3.79
N GLN A 53 -13.36 1.89 3.44
CA GLN A 53 -13.24 0.51 3.91
C GLN A 53 -11.82 0.27 4.44
N PRO A 54 -11.62 -0.75 5.29
CA PRO A 54 -10.28 -1.16 5.69
C PRO A 54 -9.40 -1.43 4.47
N VAL A 55 -8.20 -0.85 4.45
CA VAL A 55 -7.22 -1.13 3.39
C VAL A 55 -6.65 -2.53 3.59
N LEU A 56 -6.73 -3.34 2.55
CA LEU A 56 -6.20 -4.70 2.55
C LEU A 56 -4.75 -4.68 2.06
N TRP A 57 -3.86 -5.18 2.90
CA TRP A 57 -2.43 -5.29 2.62
C TRP A 57 -2.01 -6.76 2.58
N ARG A 58 -1.12 -7.10 1.64
CA ARG A 58 -0.40 -8.37 1.64
C ARG A 58 0.97 -8.19 2.27
N VAL A 59 1.40 -9.14 3.07
CA VAL A 59 2.76 -9.19 3.61
C VAL A 59 3.67 -9.80 2.54
N LEU A 60 4.64 -9.03 2.06
CA LEU A 60 5.60 -9.48 1.05
C LEU A 60 6.78 -10.22 1.69
N GLY A 61 7.30 -9.70 2.79
CA GLY A 61 8.44 -10.25 3.51
C GLY A 61 8.44 -9.83 4.97
N LEU A 62 9.11 -10.63 5.79
CA LEU A 62 9.42 -10.33 7.19
C LEU A 62 10.94 -10.40 7.36
N GLU A 63 11.51 -9.31 7.86
CA GLU A 63 12.93 -9.24 8.23
C GLU A 63 13.08 -9.71 9.69
N ASN A 64 13.60 -10.91 9.90
CA ASN A 64 13.65 -11.50 11.23
C ASN A 64 14.59 -10.76 12.21
N GLU A 65 15.67 -10.12 11.70
CA GLU A 65 16.63 -9.41 12.54
C GLU A 65 16.05 -8.10 13.11
N THR A 66 15.22 -7.42 12.34
CA THR A 66 14.60 -6.14 12.71
C THR A 66 13.13 -6.27 13.11
N ASN A 67 12.54 -7.44 12.91
CA ASN A 67 11.10 -7.69 13.09
C ASN A 67 10.21 -6.77 12.26
N GLU A 68 10.66 -6.41 11.06
CA GLU A 68 10.00 -5.51 10.15
C GLU A 68 9.26 -6.25 9.04
N ALA A 69 7.98 -5.98 8.87
CA ALA A 69 7.15 -6.55 7.80
C ALA A 69 6.98 -5.54 6.66
N LEU A 70 7.35 -5.92 5.43
CA LEU A 70 7.04 -5.17 4.22
C LEU A 70 5.63 -5.49 3.75
N LEU A 71 4.77 -4.50 3.74
CA LEU A 71 3.37 -4.57 3.31
C LEU A 71 3.16 -3.86 1.98
N LEU A 72 2.29 -4.42 1.12
CA LEU A 72 1.87 -3.82 -0.14
C LEU A 72 0.35 -3.87 -0.24
N THR A 73 -0.30 -2.77 -0.63
CA THR A 73 -1.75 -2.79 -0.85
C THR A 73 -2.14 -3.87 -1.87
N GLU A 74 -3.22 -4.58 -1.61
CA GLU A 74 -3.72 -5.65 -2.50
C GLU A 74 -4.25 -5.09 -3.81
N TYR A 75 -4.75 -3.84 -3.78
CA TYR A 75 -5.35 -3.13 -4.90
C TYR A 75 -4.59 -1.82 -5.18
N ILE A 76 -4.76 -1.29 -6.40
CA ILE A 76 -4.49 0.11 -6.70
C ILE A 76 -5.61 0.90 -6.02
N ILE A 77 -5.26 1.78 -5.08
CA ILE A 77 -6.24 2.44 -4.21
C ILE A 77 -6.54 3.88 -4.62
N ASP A 78 -5.68 4.49 -5.42
CA ASP A 78 -5.86 5.86 -5.93
C ASP A 78 -5.16 6.05 -7.28
N ILE A 79 -5.21 7.25 -7.80
CA ILE A 79 -4.59 7.71 -9.05
C ILE A 79 -3.79 8.99 -8.78
N GLN A 80 -2.58 9.11 -9.35
CA GLN A 80 -1.78 10.32 -9.22
C GLN A 80 -0.85 10.50 -10.42
N GLN A 81 -0.51 11.76 -10.70
CA GLN A 81 0.65 12.13 -11.54
C GLN A 81 1.89 12.27 -10.66
N VAL A 82 3.04 12.11 -11.25
CA VAL A 82 4.32 12.43 -10.59
C VAL A 82 4.86 13.70 -11.21
N ILE A 83 4.87 14.79 -10.47
CA ILE A 83 5.42 16.05 -10.89
C ILE A 83 6.70 16.28 -10.10
N PHE A 84 7.79 16.53 -10.79
CA PHE A 84 9.09 16.83 -10.20
C PHE A 84 9.36 18.36 -10.29
N CYS A 85 8.47 19.18 -9.71
CA CYS A 85 8.61 20.63 -9.85
C CYS A 85 8.09 21.38 -8.62
N ASP A 86 8.92 22.25 -8.05
CA ASP A 86 8.56 23.15 -6.95
C ASP A 86 7.52 24.24 -7.36
N ASN A 87 7.21 24.38 -8.66
CA ASN A 87 6.33 25.43 -9.18
C ASN A 87 5.43 24.86 -10.30
N ALA A 88 4.49 23.99 -9.93
CA ALA A 88 3.46 23.48 -10.85
C ALA A 88 2.54 24.56 -11.46
N LYS A 89 2.66 25.82 -11.01
CA LYS A 89 1.89 26.97 -11.51
C LYS A 89 2.52 27.68 -12.71
N ASP A 90 3.76 27.35 -13.06
CA ASP A 90 4.40 27.98 -14.21
C ASP A 90 4.21 27.09 -15.43
N SER A 91 3.32 27.52 -16.33
CA SER A 91 2.94 26.84 -17.58
C SER A 91 4.10 26.67 -18.57
N ASP A 92 5.29 27.18 -18.25
CA ASP A 92 6.51 27.02 -19.05
C ASP A 92 7.26 25.74 -18.65
N ALA A 93 6.84 24.65 -19.27
CA ALA A 93 7.34 23.28 -19.09
C ALA A 93 8.85 23.07 -19.30
N ARG A 94 9.66 24.12 -19.37
CA ARG A 94 11.09 24.11 -19.66
C ARG A 94 11.99 24.27 -18.44
N ASN A 95 11.43 24.55 -17.27
CA ASN A 95 12.19 24.69 -16.02
C ASN A 95 11.94 23.53 -15.05
N PHE A 96 11.93 22.29 -15.57
CA PHE A 96 11.97 21.12 -14.70
C PHE A 96 13.28 21.11 -13.93
N ARG A 97 13.21 21.28 -12.61
CA ARG A 97 14.32 20.90 -11.75
C ARG A 97 14.52 19.40 -11.92
N LEU A 98 15.68 19.00 -12.43
CA LEU A 98 16.05 17.60 -12.55
C LEU A 98 16.16 17.03 -11.14
N ILE A 99 15.13 16.33 -10.69
CA ILE A 99 15.15 15.62 -9.43
C ILE A 99 15.81 14.26 -9.70
N SER A 100 16.96 14.06 -9.11
CA SER A 100 17.71 12.81 -9.20
C SER A 100 17.22 11.76 -8.20
N ASP A 101 16.41 12.17 -7.21
CA ASP A 101 15.90 11.31 -6.14
C ASP A 101 14.36 11.26 -6.17
N TYR A 102 13.81 10.04 -6.13
CA TYR A 102 12.37 9.83 -5.99
C TYR A 102 11.83 10.47 -4.70
N GLY A 103 12.61 10.49 -3.62
CA GLY A 103 12.23 11.08 -2.35
C GLY A 103 11.80 12.54 -2.42
N GLU A 104 12.29 13.29 -3.41
CA GLU A 104 11.93 14.70 -3.64
C GLU A 104 10.72 14.89 -4.56
N SER A 105 10.10 13.81 -5.06
CA SER A 105 8.96 13.91 -5.98
C SER A 105 7.67 14.33 -5.29
N ASP A 106 6.79 15.05 -6.01
CA ASP A 106 5.45 15.41 -5.53
C ASP A 106 4.65 14.17 -5.13
N LEU A 107 4.83 13.04 -5.84
CA LEU A 107 4.18 11.79 -5.46
C LEU A 107 4.64 11.33 -4.08
N ASN A 108 5.95 11.38 -3.80
CA ASN A 108 6.47 10.98 -2.50
C ASN A 108 5.99 11.89 -1.38
N VAL A 109 6.01 13.21 -1.61
CA VAL A 109 5.49 14.21 -0.65
C VAL A 109 4.01 13.94 -0.39
N TRP A 110 3.20 13.80 -1.45
CA TRP A 110 1.77 13.52 -1.32
C TRP A 110 1.48 12.21 -0.59
N LEU A 111 2.24 11.14 -0.87
CA LEU A 111 2.08 9.85 -0.17
C LEU A 111 2.31 9.98 1.34
N ASN A 112 3.32 10.74 1.75
CA ASN A 112 3.72 10.83 3.16
C ASN A 112 2.99 11.93 3.93
N GLU A 113 2.66 13.06 3.29
CA GLU A 113 2.04 14.21 3.95
C GLU A 113 0.51 14.20 3.83
N THR A 114 -0.04 13.49 2.83
CA THR A 114 -1.49 13.48 2.58
C THR A 114 -2.07 12.07 2.72
N MET A 115 -1.59 11.11 1.92
CA MET A 115 -2.22 9.79 1.84
C MET A 115 -2.00 8.95 3.11
N LEU A 116 -0.79 8.92 3.65
CA LEU A 116 -0.52 8.14 4.88
C LEU A 116 -1.34 8.64 6.08
N PRO A 117 -1.39 9.94 6.38
CA PRO A 117 -2.29 10.46 7.42
C PRO A 117 -3.76 10.17 7.13
N ASP A 118 -4.20 10.26 5.86
CA ASP A 118 -5.58 9.97 5.49
C ASP A 118 -5.92 8.48 5.66
N ILE A 119 -5.01 7.56 5.32
CA ILE A 119 -5.21 6.11 5.54
C ILE A 119 -5.30 5.79 7.04
N MET A 120 -4.38 6.31 7.83
CA MET A 120 -4.23 5.94 9.24
C MET A 120 -5.16 6.71 10.17
N GLY A 121 -5.53 7.96 9.83
CA GLY A 121 -6.30 8.81 10.73
C GLY A 121 -5.61 8.97 12.08
N ASP A 122 -6.38 8.83 13.15
CA ASP A 122 -5.88 8.91 14.54
C ASP A 122 -5.42 7.54 15.10
N ASP A 123 -5.29 6.49 14.24
CA ASP A 123 -4.88 5.17 14.69
C ASP A 123 -3.42 5.19 15.16
N PRO A 124 -3.13 4.86 16.43
CA PRO A 124 -1.78 4.87 16.97
C PRO A 124 -0.81 3.91 16.27
N ILE A 125 -1.30 2.97 15.48
CA ILE A 125 -0.48 2.04 14.70
C ILE A 125 0.42 2.77 13.69
N ILE A 126 0.11 4.03 13.35
CA ILE A 126 0.99 4.89 12.56
C ILE A 126 2.39 5.03 13.16
N ASN A 127 2.54 4.86 14.49
CA ASN A 127 3.83 4.90 15.18
C ASN A 127 4.67 3.61 15.02
N ALA A 128 4.06 2.55 14.51
CA ALA A 128 4.78 1.34 14.10
C ALA A 128 5.26 1.39 12.64
N VAL A 129 4.80 2.37 11.84
CA VAL A 129 5.25 2.52 10.45
C VAL A 129 6.67 3.08 10.44
N VAL A 130 7.60 2.30 9.88
CA VAL A 130 9.04 2.61 9.83
C VAL A 130 9.32 3.51 8.64
N GLU A 131 10.13 4.53 8.85
CA GLU A 131 10.64 5.36 7.76
C GLU A 131 11.80 4.66 7.06
N LYS A 132 11.72 4.58 5.73
CA LYS A 132 12.76 4.00 4.86
C LYS A 132 13.30 5.09 3.91
N GLN A 133 14.20 4.71 3.00
CA GLN A 133 14.84 5.63 2.05
C GLN A 133 13.84 6.56 1.32
N TYR A 134 12.64 6.08 1.02
CA TYR A 134 11.61 6.83 0.27
C TYR A 134 10.46 7.32 1.14
N GLY A 135 10.67 7.41 2.46
CA GLY A 135 9.63 7.80 3.40
C GLY A 135 8.93 6.60 4.05
N ARG A 136 7.79 6.85 4.66
CA ARG A 136 6.99 5.85 5.39
C ARG A 136 6.01 5.12 4.49
N LEU A 137 5.52 5.79 3.45
CA LEU A 137 4.63 5.24 2.42
C LEU A 137 5.24 5.51 1.04
N TYR A 138 5.44 4.48 0.22
CA TYR A 138 6.12 4.58 -1.08
C TYR A 138 5.67 3.48 -2.04
N PRO A 139 5.74 3.68 -3.38
CA PRO A 139 5.60 2.58 -4.33
C PRO A 139 6.84 1.68 -4.27
N LEU A 140 6.67 0.38 -4.44
CA LEU A 140 7.83 -0.52 -4.55
C LEU A 140 8.77 -0.10 -5.68
N THR A 141 10.07 -0.35 -5.50
CA THR A 141 11.06 -0.18 -6.56
C THR A 141 10.97 -1.29 -7.61
N ASP A 142 11.61 -1.11 -8.76
CA ASP A 142 11.74 -2.17 -9.77
C ASP A 142 12.44 -3.42 -9.23
N GLU A 143 13.45 -3.23 -8.38
CA GLU A 143 14.17 -4.32 -7.75
C GLU A 143 13.25 -5.13 -6.85
N GLN A 144 12.46 -4.47 -6.00
CA GLN A 144 11.46 -5.12 -5.17
C GLN A 144 10.39 -5.85 -6.02
N HIS A 145 9.96 -5.26 -7.16
CA HIS A 145 9.06 -5.89 -8.11
C HIS A 145 9.64 -7.10 -8.86
N LEU A 146 10.95 -7.29 -8.85
CA LEU A 146 11.65 -8.43 -9.45
C LEU A 146 12.05 -9.47 -8.39
N ASN A 147 11.84 -9.20 -7.12
CA ASN A 147 12.20 -10.10 -6.04
C ASN A 147 11.24 -11.31 -5.98
N THR A 148 11.79 -12.51 -6.19
CA THR A 148 11.01 -13.76 -6.17
C THR A 148 10.59 -14.19 -4.77
N GLU A 149 11.29 -13.75 -3.73
CA GLU A 149 10.91 -13.98 -2.34
C GLU A 149 9.65 -13.22 -1.93
N TYR A 150 9.33 -12.14 -2.65
CA TYR A 150 8.06 -11.42 -2.50
C TYR A 150 6.92 -11.99 -3.37
N GLY A 151 7.12 -13.16 -3.97
CA GLY A 151 6.14 -13.79 -4.86
C GLY A 151 6.06 -13.18 -6.25
N PHE A 152 6.96 -12.26 -6.60
CA PHE A 152 7.02 -11.69 -7.93
C PHE A 152 7.87 -12.54 -8.89
N SER A 153 7.75 -12.26 -10.18
CA SER A 153 8.60 -12.88 -11.20
C SER A 153 9.87 -12.06 -11.39
N ALA A 154 11.03 -12.72 -11.53
CA ALA A 154 12.28 -12.08 -11.90
C ALA A 154 12.31 -11.52 -13.33
N THR A 155 11.29 -11.84 -14.17
CA THR A 155 11.24 -11.40 -15.56
C THR A 155 10.60 -10.02 -15.69
N ARG A 156 11.31 -9.06 -16.28
CA ARG A 156 10.85 -7.67 -16.48
C ARG A 156 9.82 -7.53 -17.60
N TRP A 157 10.05 -8.13 -18.75
CA TRP A 157 9.43 -7.74 -20.02
C TRP A 157 8.20 -8.55 -20.43
N GLN A 158 7.95 -9.68 -19.81
CA GLN A 158 6.83 -10.54 -20.18
C GLN A 158 5.60 -10.24 -19.34
N ARG A 159 4.45 -10.68 -19.82
CA ARG A 159 3.21 -10.67 -19.05
C ARG A 159 3.41 -11.42 -17.72
N GLN A 160 3.21 -10.74 -16.60
CA GLN A 160 3.47 -11.28 -15.27
C GLN A 160 2.26 -11.13 -14.36
N LYS A 161 1.52 -12.23 -14.21
CA LYS A 161 0.32 -12.27 -13.36
C LYS A 161 0.59 -11.84 -11.91
N SER A 162 1.79 -12.13 -11.38
CA SER A 162 2.17 -11.79 -10.00
C SER A 162 2.17 -10.28 -9.72
N ARG A 163 2.35 -9.45 -10.75
CA ARG A 163 2.36 -7.99 -10.64
C ARG A 163 1.09 -7.33 -11.17
N MET A 164 0.22 -8.07 -11.88
CA MET A 164 -1.07 -7.50 -12.31
C MET A 164 -1.88 -7.11 -11.06
N CYS A 165 -2.49 -5.93 -11.11
CA CYS A 165 -3.22 -5.40 -9.97
C CYS A 165 -4.53 -4.73 -10.41
N PRO A 166 -5.68 -5.16 -9.89
CA PRO A 166 -6.93 -4.46 -10.11
C PRO A 166 -6.98 -3.17 -9.30
N ALA A 167 -7.68 -2.17 -9.82
CA ALA A 167 -7.95 -0.92 -9.13
C ALA A 167 -9.29 -0.98 -8.38
N THR A 168 -9.38 -0.26 -7.26
CA THR A 168 -10.66 -0.03 -6.55
C THR A 168 -11.62 0.77 -7.44
N GLU A 169 -12.91 0.72 -7.15
CA GLU A 169 -13.88 1.54 -7.89
C GLU A 169 -13.65 3.04 -7.66
N TYR A 170 -13.16 3.42 -6.48
CA TYR A 170 -12.72 4.78 -6.21
C TYR A 170 -11.59 5.20 -7.16
N ALA A 171 -10.48 4.45 -7.20
CA ALA A 171 -9.34 4.78 -8.06
C ALA A 171 -9.69 4.86 -9.56
N LYS A 172 -10.66 4.04 -10.04
CA LYS A 172 -11.13 4.07 -11.43
C LYS A 172 -11.91 5.32 -11.79
N HIS A 173 -12.58 5.93 -10.80
CA HIS A 173 -13.49 7.05 -11.01
C HIS A 173 -13.01 8.35 -10.36
N HIS A 174 -11.96 8.28 -9.56
CA HIS A 174 -11.32 9.47 -9.01
C HIS A 174 -10.74 10.29 -10.16
N LYS A 175 -11.13 11.54 -10.25
CA LYS A 175 -10.71 12.47 -11.29
C LYS A 175 -9.63 13.38 -10.72
N LEU A 176 -8.43 13.32 -11.30
CA LEU A 176 -7.43 14.35 -11.02
C LEU A 176 -7.86 15.69 -11.60
N TYR A 177 -7.51 16.78 -10.92
CA TYR A 177 -7.83 18.13 -11.35
C TYR A 177 -7.27 18.40 -12.76
N GLU A 178 -8.02 19.18 -13.55
CA GLU A 178 -7.75 19.46 -14.96
C GLU A 178 -6.45 20.26 -15.20
N ASP A 179 -5.86 20.86 -14.16
CA ASP A 179 -4.72 21.79 -14.26
C ASP A 179 -3.39 21.15 -14.68
N TYR A 180 -3.30 19.82 -14.79
CA TYR A 180 -2.05 19.13 -15.08
C TYR A 180 -1.86 18.69 -16.54
N GLY A 181 -2.73 19.09 -17.44
CA GLY A 181 -2.53 18.91 -18.89
C GLY A 181 -2.61 17.47 -19.39
N SER A 182 -3.32 16.60 -18.69
CA SER A 182 -3.69 15.26 -19.18
C SER A 182 -5.03 15.33 -19.91
N ASP A 183 -5.05 14.86 -21.16
CA ASP A 183 -6.29 14.75 -21.95
C ASP A 183 -7.27 13.71 -21.38
N ASN A 184 -6.79 12.83 -20.48
CA ASN A 184 -7.62 11.83 -19.83
C ASN A 184 -7.43 11.90 -18.30
N PRO A 185 -8.40 12.47 -17.57
CA PRO A 185 -8.32 12.61 -16.11
C PRO A 185 -8.56 11.30 -15.35
N TYR A 186 -8.87 10.20 -16.04
CA TYR A 186 -9.20 8.94 -15.41
C TYR A 186 -8.10 7.90 -15.57
N LEU A 187 -8.06 6.96 -14.63
CA LEU A 187 -7.20 5.81 -14.68
C LEU A 187 -7.62 4.88 -15.83
N PHE A 188 -6.66 4.50 -16.69
CA PHE A 188 -6.90 3.45 -17.67
C PHE A 188 -6.99 2.07 -17.00
N VAL A 189 -8.03 1.30 -17.28
CA VAL A 189 -8.22 -0.06 -16.79
C VAL A 189 -8.52 -1.03 -17.92
N ASP A 190 -8.02 -2.27 -17.82
CA ASP A 190 -8.34 -3.34 -18.75
C ASP A 190 -9.72 -3.95 -18.44
N ALA A 191 -10.19 -4.88 -19.29
CA ALA A 191 -11.47 -5.56 -19.13
C ALA A 191 -11.59 -6.40 -17.83
N LYS A 192 -10.49 -6.62 -17.12
CA LYS A 192 -10.42 -7.34 -15.82
C LYS A 192 -10.27 -6.39 -14.65
N GLY A 193 -10.29 -5.08 -14.90
CA GLY A 193 -10.11 -4.05 -13.89
C GLY A 193 -8.65 -3.80 -13.48
N ASN A 194 -7.66 -4.44 -14.14
CA ASN A 194 -6.26 -4.15 -13.85
C ASN A 194 -5.84 -2.81 -14.46
N SER A 195 -4.91 -2.15 -13.80
CA SER A 195 -4.31 -0.93 -14.30
C SER A 195 -2.80 -0.91 -14.12
N SER A 196 -2.18 0.11 -14.71
CA SER A 196 -0.78 0.44 -14.45
C SER A 196 -0.66 1.18 -13.11
N TYR A 197 0.49 1.02 -12.43
CA TYR A 197 0.78 1.72 -11.19
C TYR A 197 2.27 2.07 -11.08
N TRP A 198 2.56 3.14 -10.33
CA TRP A 198 3.91 3.67 -10.20
C TRP A 198 4.88 2.72 -9.50
N SER A 199 6.14 2.78 -9.90
CA SER A 199 7.30 2.21 -9.20
C SER A 199 8.25 3.35 -8.82
N ALA A 200 8.85 3.30 -7.62
CA ALA A 200 9.76 4.33 -7.11
C ALA A 200 11.15 4.33 -7.80
N THR A 201 11.25 3.85 -9.02
CA THR A 201 12.52 3.78 -9.76
C THR A 201 12.56 4.83 -10.85
N ILE A 202 13.50 5.79 -10.73
CA ILE A 202 13.82 6.75 -11.79
C ILE A 202 14.56 6.02 -12.90
N LYS A 203 14.08 6.13 -14.13
CA LYS A 203 14.68 5.50 -15.32
C LYS A 203 15.57 6.44 -16.11
N ASP A 204 15.15 7.69 -16.18
CA ASP A 204 15.89 8.72 -16.89
C ASP A 204 15.76 10.02 -16.11
N PRO A 205 16.83 10.45 -15.41
CA PRO A 205 16.80 11.69 -14.65
C PRO A 205 16.79 12.93 -15.55
N VAL A 206 17.23 12.82 -16.80
CA VAL A 206 17.27 13.96 -17.74
C VAL A 206 15.88 14.20 -18.33
N ASP A 207 15.22 13.15 -18.78
CA ASP A 207 13.85 13.21 -19.34
C ASP A 207 12.75 13.05 -18.28
N VAL A 208 13.12 12.97 -17.00
CA VAL A 208 12.20 12.79 -15.86
C VAL A 208 11.22 11.66 -16.11
N LYS A 209 11.73 10.44 -16.32
CA LYS A 209 10.93 9.24 -16.52
C LYS A 209 10.95 8.35 -15.27
N LEU A 210 9.77 8.03 -14.77
CA LEU A 210 9.58 7.09 -13.69
C LEU A 210 9.16 5.72 -14.23
N SER A 211 9.61 4.66 -13.60
CA SER A 211 9.16 3.31 -13.90
C SER A 211 7.69 3.11 -13.50
N LEU A 212 7.00 2.23 -14.20
CA LEU A 212 5.69 1.75 -13.79
C LEU A 212 5.54 0.26 -14.08
N VAL A 213 4.63 -0.38 -13.36
CA VAL A 213 4.11 -1.70 -13.68
C VAL A 213 2.92 -1.51 -14.61
N GLY A 214 2.98 -2.07 -15.82
CA GLY A 214 1.88 -1.99 -16.79
C GLY A 214 0.71 -2.91 -16.45
N VAL A 215 -0.43 -2.70 -17.12
CA VAL A 215 -1.67 -3.48 -16.90
C VAL A 215 -1.48 -5.00 -17.01
N ASN A 216 -0.51 -5.46 -17.77
CA ASN A 216 -0.15 -6.87 -17.94
C ASN A 216 0.97 -7.33 -16.99
N GLY A 217 1.39 -6.48 -16.05
CA GLY A 217 2.42 -6.78 -15.05
C GLY A 217 3.87 -6.69 -15.56
N HIS A 218 4.14 -6.17 -16.77
CA HIS A 218 5.52 -5.87 -17.18
C HIS A 218 6.03 -4.61 -16.48
N LEU A 219 7.33 -4.51 -16.28
CA LEU A 219 7.98 -3.28 -15.81
C LEU A 219 8.40 -2.43 -17.01
N SER A 220 7.95 -1.19 -17.09
CA SER A 220 8.25 -0.28 -18.20
C SER A 220 9.69 0.24 -18.17
N PHE A 221 10.14 0.82 -19.30
CA PHE A 221 11.43 1.53 -19.38
C PHE A 221 11.37 2.98 -18.87
N GLY A 222 10.27 3.37 -18.31
CA GLY A 222 10.02 4.73 -17.87
C GLY A 222 8.95 5.41 -18.71
N VAL A 223 8.10 6.14 -18.02
CA VAL A 223 7.00 6.90 -18.59
C VAL A 223 7.13 8.34 -18.10
N TYR A 224 6.74 9.28 -18.94
CA TYR A 224 6.69 10.69 -18.54
C TYR A 224 5.76 10.85 -17.34
N THR A 225 6.15 11.70 -16.43
CA THR A 225 5.51 11.87 -15.12
C THR A 225 4.14 12.53 -15.16
N ARG A 226 3.74 13.11 -16.30
CA ARG A 226 2.46 13.79 -16.49
C ARG A 226 1.30 12.88 -16.92
N VAL A 227 1.43 11.57 -16.79
CA VAL A 227 0.34 10.64 -17.07
C VAL A 227 -0.35 10.20 -15.78
N ASN A 228 -1.65 9.97 -15.87
CA ASN A 228 -2.44 9.46 -14.75
C ASN A 228 -2.18 7.97 -14.59
N VAL A 229 -1.55 7.59 -13.49
CA VAL A 229 -1.17 6.21 -13.19
C VAL A 229 -1.63 5.87 -11.78
N GLY A 230 -1.98 4.60 -11.59
CA GLY A 230 -2.46 4.12 -10.31
C GLY A 230 -1.43 4.22 -9.20
N VAL A 231 -1.91 4.38 -8.00
CA VAL A 231 -1.12 4.38 -6.76
C VAL A 231 -1.37 3.07 -6.02
N ARG A 232 -0.31 2.30 -5.86
CA ARG A 232 -0.26 1.03 -5.13
C ARG A 232 0.86 1.10 -4.11
N PRO A 233 0.61 1.70 -2.94
CA PRO A 233 1.66 1.97 -1.97
C PRO A 233 2.07 0.74 -1.17
N ALA A 234 3.31 0.80 -0.69
CA ALA A 234 3.89 -0.11 0.28
C ALA A 234 4.33 0.67 1.52
N LEU A 235 4.42 -0.01 2.64
CA LEU A 235 5.01 0.49 3.89
C LEU A 235 5.72 -0.64 4.63
N VAL A 236 6.58 -0.26 5.57
CA VAL A 236 7.22 -1.21 6.48
C VAL A 236 6.65 -1.00 7.88
N LEU A 237 6.25 -2.09 8.52
CA LEU A 237 5.67 -2.09 9.86
C LEU A 237 6.62 -2.79 10.84
N ASP A 238 6.95 -2.13 11.95
CA ASP A 238 7.68 -2.72 13.07
C ASP A 238 6.73 -3.62 13.88
N MET A 239 6.82 -4.91 13.65
CA MET A 239 5.96 -5.92 14.27
C MET A 239 6.20 -6.08 15.76
N SER A 240 7.35 -5.63 16.30
CA SER A 240 7.60 -5.63 17.74
C SER A 240 6.68 -4.68 18.51
N LYS A 241 6.07 -3.73 17.80
CA LYS A 241 5.11 -2.73 18.32
C LYS A 241 3.65 -3.08 18.03
N CYS A 242 3.39 -4.26 17.49
CA CYS A 242 2.06 -4.66 17.06
C CYS A 242 1.65 -5.98 17.70
N VAL A 243 0.35 -6.18 17.88
CA VAL A 243 -0.25 -7.45 18.30
C VAL A 243 -1.41 -7.80 17.37
N ILE A 244 -1.55 -9.09 17.04
CA ILE A 244 -2.73 -9.59 16.32
C ILE A 244 -3.88 -9.71 17.32
N VAL A 245 -4.99 -9.03 17.04
CA VAL A 245 -6.19 -9.07 17.89
C VAL A 245 -7.29 -9.94 17.31
N SER A 246 -7.31 -10.15 15.99
CA SER A 246 -8.29 -11.03 15.33
C SER A 246 -7.87 -11.38 13.90
N GLY A 247 -8.65 -12.24 13.23
CA GLY A 247 -8.43 -12.71 11.87
C GLY A 247 -7.58 -13.96 11.80
N THR A 248 -7.50 -14.55 10.61
CA THR A 248 -6.71 -15.76 10.30
C THR A 248 -5.58 -15.49 9.31
N GLY A 249 -5.41 -14.23 8.89
CA GLY A 249 -4.40 -13.81 7.91
C GLY A 249 -4.70 -14.22 6.48
N THR A 250 -5.89 -14.76 6.20
CA THR A 250 -6.31 -15.05 4.83
C THR A 250 -6.86 -13.78 4.17
N LYS A 251 -6.97 -13.79 2.83
CA LYS A 251 -7.54 -12.64 2.10
C LYS A 251 -8.99 -12.33 2.48
N SER A 252 -9.77 -13.36 2.85
CA SER A 252 -11.16 -13.21 3.27
C SER A 252 -11.34 -12.93 4.76
N ASP A 253 -10.31 -13.16 5.55
CA ASP A 253 -10.27 -12.93 6.99
C ASP A 253 -8.86 -12.45 7.39
N PRO A 254 -8.48 -11.21 7.00
CA PRO A 254 -7.16 -10.65 7.27
C PRO A 254 -6.92 -10.45 8.75
N PHE A 255 -5.66 -10.47 9.18
CA PHE A 255 -5.32 -10.08 10.53
C PHE A 255 -5.67 -8.61 10.80
N ILE A 256 -6.20 -8.37 11.99
CA ILE A 256 -6.35 -7.03 12.56
C ILE A 256 -5.22 -6.83 13.56
N LEU A 257 -4.51 -5.73 13.42
CA LEU A 257 -3.36 -5.38 14.26
C LEU A 257 -3.73 -4.21 15.18
N GLU A 258 -3.20 -4.23 16.40
CA GLU A 258 -3.22 -3.10 17.33
C GLU A 258 -1.81 -2.71 17.73
N TYR A 259 -1.60 -1.42 17.96
CA TYR A 259 -0.34 -0.86 18.43
C TYR A 259 -0.18 -1.10 19.93
N THR A 260 0.96 -1.66 20.34
CA THR A 260 1.29 -1.96 21.74
C THR A 260 2.48 -1.17 22.27
N GLY A 261 3.10 -0.33 21.43
CA GLY A 261 4.21 0.53 21.87
C GLY A 261 3.78 1.53 22.92
N THR A 262 4.69 1.86 23.84
CA THR A 262 4.49 2.96 24.79
C THR A 262 4.69 4.30 24.06
N TYR A 263 3.80 5.25 24.31
CA TYR A 263 3.89 6.64 23.84
C TYR A 263 5.07 7.38 24.52
#